data_8c10099b63f74ed0d0e8c69d3c12bf07
#
_entry.id   8c10099b63f74ed0d0e8c69d3c12bf07
#
_cell.length_a   1.000
_cell.length_b   1.000
_cell.length_c   1.000
_cell.angle_alpha   90.00
_cell.angle_beta   90.00
_cell.angle_gamma   90.00
#
_symmetry.space_group_name_H-M   'P 1'
#
loop_
_entity.id
_entity.type
_entity.pdbx_description
1 polymer ?
#
loop_
_entity_poly.entity_id
_entity_poly.type
_entity_poly.pdbx_seq_one_letter_code
_entity_poly.pdbx_strand_id
1 'polypeptide(L)'
;MKQYLDMVKYVLDNGIKKENRTGVDTISTFAYSYKVDLSEGYPLLTTKKMYFNSMLHELFWYLSGEEHIKNLRKNTKIWDAWADEEGRLETAYGRFWRRYPVPEISLDGEVFADENNPWVTREENGQLVFDQIQYIIDTLKEMKTNPNHKNGRRMIVLAWNPGNATISKLPPCHYTFAFNVLGNKLNCHLTQRSGDIALGIPFNLACYSLLTMMIAKECGYEVGEFAHTIIDAHIYENHIEGLKEQLTREPLKLAKINIADKPFNELTFEDITLEDYESHPVIKFEVAV
;
A
#
# COMPACT_ATOMS: atom_id res chain seq x y z
N MET A 1 -17.35 -2.16 -4.37
CA MET A 1 -16.61 -1.10 -5.13
C MET A 1 -17.38 0.22 -5.28
N LYS A 2 -18.56 0.32 -4.69
CA LYS A 2 -19.32 1.58 -4.65
C LYS A 2 -18.54 2.70 -3.96
N GLN A 3 -17.82 2.39 -2.89
CA GLN A 3 -17.01 3.35 -2.10
C GLN A 3 -16.00 4.12 -2.97
N TYR A 4 -15.38 3.45 -3.96
CA TYR A 4 -14.48 4.13 -4.90
C TYR A 4 -15.26 5.08 -5.83
N LEU A 5 -16.40 4.66 -6.38
CA LEU A 5 -17.23 5.52 -7.22
C LEU A 5 -17.80 6.69 -6.44
N ASP A 6 -18.20 6.49 -5.18
CA ASP A 6 -18.66 7.56 -4.28
C ASP A 6 -17.54 8.59 -4.05
N MET A 7 -16.29 8.16 -3.90
CA MET A 7 -15.12 9.04 -3.81
C MET A 7 -14.90 9.83 -5.10
N VAL A 8 -14.92 9.15 -6.26
CA VAL A 8 -14.79 9.83 -7.58
C VAL A 8 -15.87 10.92 -7.71
N LYS A 9 -17.13 10.55 -7.45
CA LYS A 9 -18.25 11.49 -7.50
C LYS A 9 -18.06 12.65 -6.53
N TYR A 10 -17.69 12.36 -5.28
CA TYR A 10 -17.49 13.40 -4.26
C TYR A 10 -16.43 14.42 -4.67
N VAL A 11 -15.29 13.97 -5.21
CA VAL A 11 -14.21 14.87 -5.62
C VAL A 11 -14.59 15.64 -6.88
N LEU A 12 -15.32 15.04 -7.83
CA LEU A 12 -15.82 15.76 -8.99
C LEU A 12 -16.82 16.86 -8.62
N ASP A 13 -17.68 16.61 -7.63
CA ASP A 13 -18.74 17.55 -7.22
C ASP A 13 -18.24 18.66 -6.25
N ASN A 14 -17.21 18.36 -5.42
CA ASN A 14 -16.80 19.21 -4.29
C ASN A 14 -15.33 19.63 -4.35
N GLY A 15 -14.55 19.11 -5.30
CA GLY A 15 -13.12 19.40 -5.42
C GLY A 15 -12.85 20.85 -5.80
N ILE A 16 -11.80 21.40 -5.23
CA ILE A 16 -11.32 22.76 -5.54
C ILE A 16 -10.15 22.64 -6.52
N LYS A 17 -10.17 23.48 -7.56
CA LYS A 17 -9.07 23.55 -8.53
C LYS A 17 -7.77 23.95 -7.83
N LYS A 18 -6.70 23.24 -8.15
CA LYS A 18 -5.37 23.42 -7.57
C LYS A 18 -4.32 23.28 -8.68
N GLU A 19 -3.48 24.30 -8.82
CA GLU A 19 -2.30 24.22 -9.67
C GLU A 19 -1.33 23.14 -9.20
N ASN A 20 -0.66 22.50 -10.14
CA ASN A 20 0.23 21.38 -9.85
C ASN A 20 1.57 21.52 -10.59
N ARG A 21 2.65 21.05 -9.92
CA ARG A 21 4.02 21.04 -10.46
C ARG A 21 4.19 20.18 -11.72
N THR A 22 3.28 19.25 -12.01
CA THR A 22 3.32 18.39 -13.19
C THR A 22 2.85 19.08 -14.48
N GLY A 23 2.40 20.33 -14.40
CA GLY A 23 1.85 21.07 -15.55
C GLY A 23 0.41 20.69 -15.91
N VAL A 24 -0.20 19.74 -15.21
CA VAL A 24 -1.61 19.38 -15.31
C VAL A 24 -2.29 19.71 -13.99
N ASP A 25 -3.24 20.62 -13.99
CA ASP A 25 -3.97 21.02 -12.80
C ASP A 25 -4.83 19.88 -12.25
N THR A 26 -5.19 19.98 -10.98
CA THR A 26 -6.03 19.01 -10.30
C THR A 26 -7.27 19.66 -9.71
N ILE A 27 -8.32 18.86 -9.49
CA ILE A 27 -9.36 19.16 -8.51
C ILE A 27 -9.12 18.28 -7.29
N SER A 28 -9.13 18.86 -6.11
CA SER A 28 -8.71 18.21 -4.86
C SER A 28 -9.70 18.42 -3.73
N THR A 29 -9.79 17.42 -2.84
CA THR A 29 -10.51 17.52 -1.57
C THR A 29 -9.59 17.11 -0.41
N PHE A 30 -9.87 17.63 0.77
CA PHE A 30 -9.10 17.36 1.99
C PHE A 30 -9.65 16.16 2.75
N ALA A 31 -8.78 15.21 3.10
CA ALA A 31 -9.02 14.12 4.06
C ALA A 31 -10.24 13.22 3.73
N TYR A 32 -10.34 12.75 2.49
CA TYR A 32 -11.36 11.76 2.14
C TYR A 32 -11.03 10.39 2.76
N SER A 33 -12.03 9.76 3.37
CA SER A 33 -11.89 8.44 3.99
C SER A 33 -13.01 7.51 3.58
N TYR A 34 -12.68 6.22 3.40
CA TYR A 34 -13.65 5.17 3.11
C TYR A 34 -13.17 3.82 3.68
N LYS A 35 -14.09 2.85 3.70
CA LYS A 35 -13.80 1.48 4.10
C LYS A 35 -14.40 0.49 3.11
N VAL A 36 -13.74 -0.66 2.97
CA VAL A 36 -14.26 -1.82 2.25
C VAL A 36 -14.19 -3.06 3.14
N ASP A 37 -15.22 -3.88 3.11
CA ASP A 37 -15.24 -5.18 3.80
C ASP A 37 -14.57 -6.23 2.89
N LEU A 38 -13.43 -6.75 3.32
CA LEU A 38 -12.65 -7.73 2.56
C LEU A 38 -13.28 -9.14 2.59
N SER A 39 -14.24 -9.37 3.48
CA SER A 39 -14.99 -10.64 3.52
C SER A 39 -15.99 -10.77 2.35
N GLU A 40 -16.34 -9.66 1.69
CA GLU A 40 -17.20 -9.66 0.49
C GLU A 40 -16.45 -10.09 -0.78
N GLY A 41 -15.12 -10.07 -0.77
CA GLY A 41 -14.27 -10.42 -1.89
C GLY A 41 -13.08 -9.47 -2.06
N TYR A 42 -12.27 -9.71 -3.08
CA TYR A 42 -11.10 -8.90 -3.35
C TYR A 42 -11.46 -7.60 -4.09
N PRO A 43 -11.12 -6.42 -3.54
CA PRO A 43 -11.58 -5.14 -4.08
C PRO A 43 -10.74 -4.65 -5.27
N LEU A 44 -10.55 -5.47 -6.28
CA LEU A 44 -10.02 -5.06 -7.57
C LEU A 44 -11.15 -4.41 -8.38
N LEU A 45 -10.93 -3.19 -8.89
CA LEU A 45 -11.98 -2.45 -9.60
C LEU A 45 -12.52 -3.26 -10.79
N THR A 46 -13.83 -3.28 -10.96
CA THR A 46 -14.52 -3.92 -12.07
C THR A 46 -15.11 -2.91 -13.07
N THR A 47 -15.23 -1.64 -12.69
CA THR A 47 -15.72 -0.57 -13.58
C THR A 47 -14.72 -0.11 -14.64
N LYS A 48 -13.48 -0.55 -14.53
CA LYS A 48 -12.45 -0.53 -15.57
C LYS A 48 -11.52 -1.72 -15.39
N LYS A 49 -10.88 -2.17 -16.47
CA LYS A 49 -9.89 -3.25 -16.37
C LYS A 49 -8.66 -2.81 -15.57
N MET A 50 -8.27 -3.63 -14.60
CA MET A 50 -7.06 -3.45 -13.80
C MET A 50 -5.97 -4.45 -14.20
N TYR A 51 -4.71 -4.04 -14.09
CA TYR A 51 -3.54 -4.88 -14.40
C TYR A 51 -3.02 -5.54 -13.12
N PHE A 52 -3.71 -6.58 -12.67
CA PHE A 52 -3.42 -7.29 -11.43
C PHE A 52 -1.96 -7.76 -11.32
N ASN A 53 -1.40 -8.33 -12.39
CA ASN A 53 -0.03 -8.83 -12.38
C ASN A 53 1.00 -7.73 -12.11
N SER A 54 0.82 -6.53 -12.65
CA SER A 54 1.72 -5.41 -12.39
C SER A 54 1.67 -4.98 -10.92
N MET A 55 0.47 -4.94 -10.32
CA MET A 55 0.28 -4.64 -8.90
C MET A 55 0.88 -5.75 -8.02
N LEU A 56 0.72 -7.01 -8.41
CA LEU A 56 1.25 -8.13 -7.64
C LEU A 56 2.79 -8.15 -7.65
N HIS A 57 3.43 -7.89 -8.80
CA HIS A 57 4.88 -7.73 -8.88
C HIS A 57 5.38 -6.55 -8.03
N GLU A 58 4.64 -5.45 -8.00
CA GLU A 58 4.95 -4.29 -7.15
C GLU A 58 4.86 -4.66 -5.66
N LEU A 59 3.81 -5.36 -5.23
CA LEU A 59 3.68 -5.81 -3.84
C LEU A 59 4.84 -6.72 -3.42
N PHE A 60 5.20 -7.71 -4.24
CA PHE A 60 6.34 -8.58 -3.93
C PHE A 60 7.67 -7.82 -3.92
N TRP A 61 7.83 -6.80 -4.77
CA TRP A 61 8.98 -5.91 -4.71
C TRP A 61 9.01 -5.11 -3.40
N TYR A 62 7.88 -4.60 -2.91
CA TYR A 62 7.85 -3.99 -1.57
C TYR A 62 8.22 -4.99 -0.47
N LEU A 63 7.70 -6.20 -0.53
CA LEU A 63 7.98 -7.25 0.47
C LEU A 63 9.43 -7.77 0.43
N SER A 64 10.13 -7.64 -0.69
CA SER A 64 11.55 -7.98 -0.81
C SER A 64 12.48 -7.04 -0.06
N GLY A 65 12.04 -5.80 0.23
CA GLY A 65 12.87 -4.78 0.87
C GLY A 65 13.93 -4.17 -0.05
N GLU A 66 13.86 -4.43 -1.36
CA GLU A 66 14.81 -3.84 -2.33
C GLU A 66 14.65 -2.32 -2.43
N GLU A 67 15.76 -1.61 -2.64
CA GLU A 67 15.83 -0.16 -2.83
C GLU A 67 16.08 0.26 -4.28
N HIS A 68 16.03 -0.69 -5.20
CA HIS A 68 16.21 -0.49 -6.64
C HIS A 68 15.15 -1.25 -7.44
N ILE A 69 14.86 -0.78 -8.65
CA ILE A 69 13.82 -1.37 -9.52
C ILE A 69 14.34 -2.45 -10.47
N LYS A 70 15.59 -2.89 -10.33
CA LYS A 70 16.23 -3.83 -11.25
C LYS A 70 15.44 -5.13 -11.44
N ASN A 71 14.94 -5.71 -10.36
CA ASN A 71 14.13 -6.93 -10.41
C ASN A 71 12.68 -6.63 -10.83
N LEU A 72 12.08 -5.56 -10.33
CA LEU A 72 10.74 -5.13 -10.71
C LEU A 72 10.65 -4.83 -12.22
N ARG A 73 11.67 -4.18 -12.80
CA ARG A 73 11.73 -3.79 -14.22
C ARG A 73 11.65 -4.97 -15.19
N LYS A 74 11.98 -6.19 -14.74
CA LYS A 74 11.81 -7.42 -15.54
C LYS A 74 10.34 -7.72 -15.86
N ASN A 75 9.42 -7.23 -15.03
CA ASN A 75 8.00 -7.55 -15.10
C ASN A 75 7.11 -6.33 -15.37
N THR A 76 7.51 -5.16 -14.88
CA THR A 76 6.75 -3.91 -15.06
C THR A 76 7.68 -2.69 -15.01
N LYS A 77 7.27 -1.62 -15.70
CA LYS A 77 8.03 -0.35 -15.80
C LYS A 77 7.39 0.78 -15.02
N ILE A 78 6.45 0.48 -14.12
CA ILE A 78 5.63 1.50 -13.44
C ILE A 78 6.44 2.46 -12.56
N TRP A 79 7.68 2.13 -12.21
CA TRP A 79 8.58 2.96 -11.40
C TRP A 79 9.74 3.60 -12.17
N ASP A 80 9.86 3.35 -13.50
CA ASP A 80 11.00 3.81 -14.31
C ASP A 80 11.19 5.34 -14.30
N ALA A 81 10.10 6.11 -14.22
CA ALA A 81 10.13 7.57 -14.25
C ALA A 81 10.77 8.20 -12.98
N TRP A 82 10.78 7.47 -11.87
CA TRP A 82 11.22 8.00 -10.58
C TRP A 82 12.55 7.44 -10.08
N ALA A 83 13.05 6.36 -10.69
CA ALA A 83 14.35 5.81 -10.37
C ALA A 83 15.48 6.70 -10.95
N ASP A 84 16.67 6.61 -10.35
CA ASP A 84 17.88 7.17 -10.90
C ASP A 84 18.41 6.35 -12.11
N GLU A 85 19.55 6.74 -12.67
CA GLU A 85 20.15 6.07 -13.84
C GLU A 85 20.54 4.61 -13.53
N GLU A 86 20.92 4.32 -12.29
CA GLU A 86 21.25 2.97 -11.80
C GLU A 86 20.01 2.17 -11.38
N GLY A 87 18.83 2.80 -11.40
CA GLY A 87 17.55 2.18 -11.00
C GLY A 87 17.32 2.16 -9.51
N ARG A 88 17.91 3.06 -8.73
CA ARG A 88 17.70 3.21 -7.29
C ARG A 88 16.59 4.20 -7.00
N LEU A 89 16.00 4.03 -5.82
CA LEU A 89 14.95 4.90 -5.27
C LEU A 89 15.29 5.22 -3.82
N GLU A 90 15.55 6.49 -3.50
CA GLU A 90 15.90 6.94 -2.13
C GLU A 90 14.79 6.67 -1.12
N THR A 91 13.56 6.56 -1.61
CA THR A 91 12.35 6.34 -0.79
C THR A 91 11.59 5.09 -1.23
N ALA A 92 12.30 4.02 -1.59
CA ALA A 92 11.68 2.73 -1.89
C ALA A 92 10.86 2.23 -0.68
N TYR A 93 9.57 2.03 -0.86
CA TYR A 93 8.64 1.62 0.21
C TYR A 93 9.08 0.37 0.94
N GLY A 94 9.45 -0.68 0.17
CA GLY A 94 9.83 -1.98 0.71
C GLY A 94 11.06 -1.92 1.60
N ARG A 95 12.03 -1.06 1.27
CA ARG A 95 13.18 -0.85 2.13
C ARG A 95 12.74 -0.42 3.53
N PHE A 96 11.86 0.56 3.62
CA PHE A 96 11.37 1.01 4.93
C PHE A 96 10.48 -0.02 5.61
N TRP A 97 9.70 -0.80 4.88
CA TRP A 97 8.87 -1.85 5.48
C TRP A 97 9.70 -2.95 6.13
N ARG A 98 10.77 -3.38 5.47
CA ARG A 98 11.59 -4.55 5.87
C ARG A 98 12.89 -4.18 6.56
N ARG A 99 13.41 -2.97 6.35
CA ARG A 99 14.72 -2.51 6.82
C ARG A 99 14.66 -1.04 7.21
N TYR A 100 13.74 -0.68 8.11
CA TYR A 100 13.62 0.70 8.57
C TYR A 100 14.85 1.10 9.39
N PRO A 101 15.60 2.16 9.03
CA PRO A 101 16.79 2.56 9.77
C PRO A 101 16.43 3.06 11.18
N VAL A 102 17.11 2.53 12.19
CA VAL A 102 16.91 2.92 13.59
C VAL A 102 18.23 3.35 14.21
N PRO A 103 18.20 4.35 15.13
CA PRO A 103 19.40 4.76 15.87
C PRO A 103 19.73 3.71 16.93
N GLU A 104 21.02 3.57 17.25
CA GLU A 104 21.47 2.74 18.37
C GLU A 104 21.20 3.38 19.73
N ILE A 105 21.26 4.72 19.79
CA ILE A 105 21.15 5.50 21.04
C ILE A 105 20.00 6.50 20.91
N SER A 106 19.16 6.58 21.92
CA SER A 106 18.09 7.58 22.04
C SER A 106 18.66 8.99 22.34
N LEU A 107 17.79 10.00 22.30
CA LEU A 107 18.19 11.40 22.57
C LEU A 107 18.69 11.64 24.00
N ASP A 108 18.31 10.80 24.95
CA ASP A 108 18.75 10.84 26.36
C ASP A 108 20.00 10.00 26.62
N GLY A 109 20.56 9.35 25.58
CA GLY A 109 21.79 8.56 25.67
C GLY A 109 21.57 7.08 26.02
N GLU A 110 20.33 6.63 26.17
CA GLU A 110 20.02 5.21 26.38
C GLU A 110 20.02 4.44 25.05
N VAL A 111 20.22 3.12 25.11
CA VAL A 111 20.13 2.23 23.95
C VAL A 111 18.69 2.24 23.40
N PHE A 112 18.52 2.66 22.15
CA PHE A 112 17.22 2.75 21.50
C PHE A 112 16.82 1.45 20.82
N ALA A 113 17.77 0.83 20.11
CA ALA A 113 17.60 -0.49 19.48
C ALA A 113 18.95 -1.20 19.46
N ASP A 114 18.93 -2.52 19.68
CA ASP A 114 20.10 -3.38 19.61
C ASP A 114 19.77 -4.71 18.92
N GLU A 115 20.79 -5.52 18.67
CA GLU A 115 20.69 -6.81 18.02
C GLU A 115 20.03 -7.91 18.90
N ASN A 116 19.75 -7.63 20.19
CA ASN A 116 18.96 -8.54 21.04
C ASN A 116 17.44 -8.39 20.75
N ASN A 117 17.03 -7.31 20.07
CA ASN A 117 15.67 -7.19 19.55
C ASN A 117 15.52 -8.12 18.32
N PRO A 118 14.61 -9.11 18.32
CA PRO A 118 14.52 -10.11 17.27
C PRO A 118 14.19 -9.55 15.88
N TRP A 119 13.71 -8.31 15.81
CA TRP A 119 13.36 -7.63 14.55
C TRP A 119 14.43 -6.63 14.09
N VAL A 120 15.52 -6.49 14.85
CA VAL A 120 16.65 -5.62 14.53
C VAL A 120 17.79 -6.45 13.97
N THR A 121 18.34 -5.99 12.84
CA THR A 121 19.54 -6.58 12.24
C THR A 121 20.53 -5.47 11.89
N ARG A 122 21.83 -5.83 11.82
CA ARG A 122 22.89 -4.93 11.37
C ARG A 122 23.19 -5.21 9.91
N GLU A 123 23.10 -4.18 9.06
CA GLU A 123 23.52 -4.26 7.66
C GLU A 123 25.06 -4.20 7.53
N GLU A 124 25.59 -4.59 6.38
CA GLU A 124 27.03 -4.59 6.09
C GLU A 124 27.69 -3.22 6.28
N ASN A 125 26.94 -2.14 6.03
CA ASN A 125 27.40 -0.75 6.22
C ASN A 125 27.38 -0.31 7.71
N GLY A 126 27.00 -1.20 8.63
CA GLY A 126 26.92 -0.94 10.06
C GLY A 126 25.60 -0.36 10.57
N GLN A 127 24.66 -0.01 9.69
CA GLN A 127 23.36 0.55 10.05
C GLN A 127 22.47 -0.52 10.71
N LEU A 128 21.87 -0.20 11.86
CA LEU A 128 20.79 -0.99 12.41
C LEU A 128 19.49 -0.70 11.67
N VAL A 129 18.76 -1.77 11.36
CA VAL A 129 17.47 -1.71 10.67
C VAL A 129 16.45 -2.60 11.36
N PHE A 130 15.18 -2.18 11.31
CA PHE A 130 14.04 -2.86 11.94
C PHE A 130 13.10 -3.41 10.88
N ASP A 131 12.76 -4.69 10.95
CA ASP A 131 11.76 -5.33 10.09
C ASP A 131 10.35 -5.13 10.66
N GLN A 132 9.65 -4.12 10.15
CA GLN A 132 8.31 -3.76 10.62
C GLN A 132 7.26 -4.82 10.24
N ILE A 133 7.42 -5.48 9.10
CA ILE A 133 6.47 -6.53 8.65
C ILE A 133 6.60 -7.77 9.51
N GLN A 134 7.84 -8.24 9.78
CA GLN A 134 8.04 -9.40 10.65
C GLN A 134 7.55 -9.13 12.08
N TYR A 135 7.83 -7.93 12.61
CA TYR A 135 7.30 -7.50 13.90
C TYR A 135 5.77 -7.61 14.00
N ILE A 136 5.06 -7.21 12.95
CA ILE A 136 3.60 -7.29 12.92
C ILE A 136 3.11 -8.73 12.87
N ILE A 137 3.71 -9.57 12.01
CA ILE A 137 3.36 -10.97 11.88
C ILE A 137 3.56 -11.71 13.22
N ASP A 138 4.70 -11.53 13.89
CA ASP A 138 4.99 -12.16 15.16
C ASP A 138 4.05 -11.67 16.25
N THR A 139 3.81 -10.35 16.33
CA THR A 139 2.84 -9.78 17.28
C THR A 139 1.43 -10.36 17.06
N LEU A 140 0.97 -10.49 15.83
CA LEU A 140 -0.33 -11.08 15.52
C LEU A 140 -0.42 -12.56 15.91
N LYS A 141 0.64 -13.33 15.66
CA LYS A 141 0.72 -14.76 16.09
C LYS A 141 0.66 -14.88 17.62
N GLU A 142 1.39 -14.04 18.35
CA GLU A 142 1.35 -14.02 19.82
C GLU A 142 -0.03 -13.62 20.35
N MET A 143 -0.71 -12.68 19.69
CA MET A 143 -2.06 -12.24 20.08
C MET A 143 -3.12 -13.33 19.95
N LYS A 144 -2.90 -14.41 19.17
CA LYS A 144 -3.82 -15.57 19.13
C LYS A 144 -3.93 -16.28 20.49
N THR A 145 -2.87 -16.30 21.26
CA THR A 145 -2.82 -16.90 22.60
C THR A 145 -2.91 -15.87 23.72
N ASN A 146 -2.55 -14.62 23.44
CA ASN A 146 -2.58 -13.50 24.38
C ASN A 146 -3.28 -12.26 23.76
N PRO A 147 -4.62 -12.18 23.75
CA PRO A 147 -5.35 -11.05 23.17
C PRO A 147 -5.02 -9.70 23.78
N ASN A 148 -4.48 -9.67 25.01
CA ASN A 148 -4.05 -8.46 25.72
C ASN A 148 -2.55 -8.14 25.51
N HIS A 149 -1.94 -8.67 24.45
CA HIS A 149 -0.53 -8.43 24.16
C HIS A 149 -0.23 -6.91 24.08
N LYS A 150 0.87 -6.50 24.75
CA LYS A 150 1.24 -5.06 24.87
C LYS A 150 1.40 -4.32 23.54
N ASN A 151 1.77 -5.05 22.49
CA ASN A 151 1.97 -4.49 21.15
C ASN A 151 0.70 -4.47 20.27
N GLY A 152 -0.43 -5.01 20.73
CA GLY A 152 -1.66 -5.10 19.96
C GLY A 152 -2.24 -3.77 19.45
N ARG A 153 -1.78 -2.63 20.02
CA ARG A 153 -2.12 -1.27 19.55
C ARG A 153 -0.91 -0.53 18.96
N ARG A 154 0.17 -1.25 18.63
CA ARG A 154 1.44 -0.69 18.15
C ARG A 154 1.86 -1.27 16.81
N MET A 155 0.92 -1.93 16.10
CA MET A 155 1.15 -2.56 14.81
C MET A 155 1.06 -1.53 13.69
N ILE A 156 2.08 -0.67 13.60
CA ILE A 156 2.19 0.43 12.63
C ILE A 156 3.42 0.18 11.76
N VAL A 157 3.27 0.39 10.45
CA VAL A 157 4.35 0.39 9.47
C VAL A 157 4.52 1.79 8.90
N LEU A 158 5.73 2.28 8.89
CA LEU A 158 6.11 3.59 8.34
C LEU A 158 6.98 3.39 7.10
N ALA A 159 6.67 4.13 6.05
CA ALA A 159 7.54 4.30 4.87
C ALA A 159 8.11 5.74 4.80
N TRP A 160 7.77 6.60 5.75
CA TRP A 160 8.22 7.98 5.78
C TRP A 160 9.47 8.15 6.66
N ASN A 161 10.54 8.62 6.05
CA ASN A 161 11.71 9.12 6.76
C ASN A 161 11.94 10.57 6.31
N PRO A 162 11.84 11.58 7.21
CA PRO A 162 11.93 12.98 6.83
C PRO A 162 13.24 13.33 6.11
N GLY A 163 14.35 12.72 6.51
CA GLY A 163 15.66 12.97 5.87
C GLY A 163 15.68 12.59 4.40
N ASN A 164 15.11 11.46 4.03
CA ASN A 164 15.05 11.00 2.64
C ASN A 164 13.91 11.66 1.84
N ALA A 165 12.77 11.91 2.49
CA ALA A 165 11.59 12.45 1.83
C ALA A 165 11.81 13.84 1.22
N THR A 166 12.70 14.64 1.80
CA THR A 166 13.00 16.01 1.32
C THR A 166 13.91 16.05 0.10
N ILE A 167 14.64 14.98 -0.20
CA ILE A 167 15.60 14.91 -1.33
C ILE A 167 15.12 13.98 -2.46
N SER A 168 14.13 13.15 -2.22
CA SER A 168 13.63 12.18 -3.20
C SER A 168 12.80 12.84 -4.30
N LYS A 169 12.91 12.31 -5.53
CA LYS A 169 12.06 12.72 -6.66
C LYS A 169 10.58 12.46 -6.37
N LEU A 170 10.27 11.36 -5.69
CA LEU A 170 8.91 10.99 -5.29
C LEU A 170 8.90 10.48 -3.84
N PRO A 171 8.63 11.37 -2.86
CA PRO A 171 8.44 10.96 -1.47
C PRO A 171 7.23 10.03 -1.34
N PRO A 172 7.25 9.07 -0.38
CA PRO A 172 6.17 8.11 -0.22
C PRO A 172 4.79 8.76 -0.09
N CYS A 173 3.84 8.38 -0.96
CA CYS A 173 2.45 8.82 -0.88
C CYS A 173 1.68 8.04 0.18
N HIS A 174 1.70 6.72 0.12
CA HIS A 174 1.13 5.82 1.13
C HIS A 174 2.16 5.58 2.25
N TYR A 175 2.29 6.56 3.13
CA TYR A 175 3.44 6.70 4.04
C TYR A 175 3.31 5.94 5.34
N THR A 176 2.10 5.54 5.74
CA THR A 176 1.87 4.74 6.95
C THR A 176 0.63 3.89 6.82
N PHE A 177 0.70 2.69 7.37
CA PHE A 177 -0.46 1.84 7.57
C PHE A 177 -0.38 1.11 8.92
N ALA A 178 -1.51 0.68 9.43
CA ALA A 178 -1.63 0.04 10.72
C ALA A 178 -2.60 -1.13 10.66
N PHE A 179 -2.34 -2.14 11.49
CA PHE A 179 -3.23 -3.29 11.67
C PHE A 179 -3.93 -3.23 13.02
N ASN A 180 -5.14 -3.77 13.04
CA ASN A 180 -5.93 -3.91 14.25
C ASN A 180 -6.74 -5.21 14.20
N VAL A 181 -6.88 -5.88 15.32
CA VAL A 181 -7.71 -7.09 15.46
C VAL A 181 -8.97 -6.74 16.24
N LEU A 182 -10.14 -7.01 15.66
CA LEU A 182 -11.43 -6.92 16.32
C LEU A 182 -12.13 -8.28 16.26
N GLY A 183 -12.37 -8.89 17.42
CA GLY A 183 -12.79 -10.29 17.49
C GLY A 183 -11.73 -11.21 16.90
N ASN A 184 -12.07 -11.93 15.81
CA ASN A 184 -11.11 -12.75 15.06
C ASN A 184 -10.78 -12.15 13.68
N LYS A 185 -11.10 -10.89 13.42
CA LYS A 185 -10.89 -10.24 12.12
C LYS A 185 -9.70 -9.29 12.16
N LEU A 186 -8.82 -9.44 11.16
CA LEU A 186 -7.70 -8.52 10.92
C LEU A 186 -8.14 -7.39 10.02
N ASN A 187 -8.01 -6.15 10.50
CA ASN A 187 -8.28 -4.92 9.78
C ASN A 187 -6.98 -4.19 9.45
N CYS A 188 -6.97 -3.44 8.35
CA CYS A 188 -5.87 -2.58 7.96
C CYS A 188 -6.37 -1.15 7.71
N HIS A 189 -5.64 -0.16 8.20
CA HIS A 189 -5.86 1.24 7.86
C HIS A 189 -4.65 1.83 7.17
N LEU A 190 -4.84 2.39 5.97
CA LEU A 190 -3.82 3.09 5.19
C LEU A 190 -4.06 4.60 5.25
N THR A 191 -3.00 5.37 5.49
CA THR A 191 -3.00 6.83 5.29
C THR A 191 -2.07 7.21 4.14
N GLN A 192 -2.62 7.93 3.16
CA GLN A 192 -1.86 8.55 2.08
C GLN A 192 -1.84 10.07 2.24
N ARG A 193 -0.66 10.69 2.07
CA ARG A 193 -0.55 12.15 2.04
C ARG A 193 -1.15 12.76 0.77
N SER A 194 -1.16 11.98 -0.33
CA SER A 194 -1.63 12.40 -1.64
C SER A 194 -2.03 11.17 -2.46
N GLY A 195 -3.12 11.26 -3.22
CA GLY A 195 -3.63 10.15 -4.01
C GLY A 195 -4.28 10.57 -5.32
N ASP A 196 -3.69 10.13 -6.45
CA ASP A 196 -4.34 10.19 -7.76
C ASP A 196 -5.47 9.15 -7.81
N ILE A 197 -6.69 9.65 -7.86
CA ILE A 197 -7.91 8.83 -7.81
C ILE A 197 -8.04 7.95 -9.05
N ALA A 198 -7.59 8.41 -10.21
CA ALA A 198 -7.76 7.66 -11.46
C ALA A 198 -6.78 6.49 -11.61
N LEU A 199 -5.50 6.67 -11.21
CA LEU A 199 -4.43 5.70 -11.42
C LEU A 199 -3.92 5.07 -10.13
N GLY A 200 -3.45 5.89 -9.16
CA GLY A 200 -2.77 5.37 -7.96
C GLY A 200 -3.71 4.66 -7.00
N ILE A 201 -4.82 5.29 -6.63
CA ILE A 201 -5.74 4.78 -5.62
C ILE A 201 -6.28 3.38 -5.93
N PRO A 202 -6.69 3.02 -7.16
CA PRO A 202 -7.11 1.66 -7.47
C PRO A 202 -6.03 0.60 -7.22
N PHE A 203 -4.77 0.91 -7.51
CA PHE A 203 -3.64 0.03 -7.24
C PHE A 203 -3.37 -0.08 -5.74
N ASN A 204 -3.39 1.04 -5.01
CA ASN A 204 -3.16 1.04 -3.57
C ASN A 204 -4.25 0.26 -2.82
N LEU A 205 -5.54 0.46 -3.17
CA LEU A 205 -6.65 -0.31 -2.63
C LEU A 205 -6.44 -1.81 -2.82
N ALA A 206 -6.12 -2.25 -4.02
CA ALA A 206 -5.88 -3.65 -4.33
C ALA A 206 -4.65 -4.20 -3.60
N CYS A 207 -3.53 -3.47 -3.61
CA CYS A 207 -2.26 -3.87 -3.00
C CYS A 207 -2.39 -4.09 -1.47
N TYR A 208 -2.92 -3.11 -0.74
CA TYR A 208 -3.04 -3.21 0.72
C TYR A 208 -4.14 -4.19 1.17
N SER A 209 -5.18 -4.35 0.37
CA SER A 209 -6.19 -5.40 0.61
C SER A 209 -5.58 -6.79 0.48
N LEU A 210 -4.77 -7.03 -0.56
CA LEU A 210 -4.05 -8.29 -0.73
C LEU A 210 -3.06 -8.53 0.41
N LEU A 211 -2.25 -7.54 0.77
CA LEU A 211 -1.33 -7.62 1.91
C LEU A 211 -2.06 -8.01 3.20
N THR A 212 -3.24 -7.41 3.45
CA THR A 212 -4.07 -7.74 4.61
C THR A 212 -4.55 -9.20 4.57
N MET A 213 -4.99 -9.68 3.40
CA MET A 213 -5.41 -11.07 3.22
C MET A 213 -4.26 -12.05 3.43
N MET A 214 -3.06 -11.75 2.92
CA MET A 214 -1.86 -12.58 3.10
C MET A 214 -1.46 -12.68 4.58
N ILE A 215 -1.42 -11.56 5.30
CA ILE A 215 -1.07 -11.52 6.73
C ILE A 215 -2.17 -12.19 7.58
N ALA A 216 -3.44 -11.99 7.25
CA ALA A 216 -4.55 -12.65 7.94
C ALA A 216 -4.44 -14.18 7.83
N LYS A 217 -4.17 -14.69 6.62
CA LYS A 217 -3.94 -16.13 6.39
C LYS A 217 -2.75 -16.66 7.18
N GLU A 218 -1.60 -16.00 7.11
CA GLU A 218 -0.38 -16.37 7.84
C GLU A 218 -0.61 -16.47 9.34
N CYS A 219 -1.37 -15.51 9.91
CA CYS A 219 -1.58 -15.43 11.35
C CYS A 219 -2.86 -16.12 11.83
N GLY A 220 -3.62 -16.78 10.94
CA GLY A 220 -4.85 -17.51 11.27
C GLY A 220 -6.02 -16.61 11.69
N TYR A 221 -6.10 -15.39 11.15
CA TYR A 221 -7.24 -14.49 11.31
C TYR A 221 -8.18 -14.54 10.10
N GLU A 222 -9.46 -14.23 10.34
CA GLU A 222 -10.36 -13.86 9.26
C GLU A 222 -10.01 -12.47 8.74
N VAL A 223 -10.29 -12.21 7.47
CA VAL A 223 -10.13 -10.85 6.92
C VAL A 223 -11.27 -9.96 7.42
N GLY A 224 -10.93 -8.73 7.76
CA GLY A 224 -11.87 -7.71 8.20
C GLY A 224 -12.03 -6.59 7.18
N GLU A 225 -11.89 -5.35 7.64
CA GLU A 225 -12.01 -4.15 6.82
C GLU A 225 -10.65 -3.61 6.38
N PHE A 226 -10.59 -3.09 5.16
CA PHE A 226 -9.56 -2.14 4.75
C PHE A 226 -10.13 -0.73 4.81
N ALA A 227 -9.53 0.13 5.62
CA ALA A 227 -9.86 1.54 5.74
C ALA A 227 -8.78 2.38 5.06
N HIS A 228 -9.17 3.43 4.35
CA HIS A 228 -8.26 4.27 3.60
C HIS A 228 -8.56 5.75 3.83
N THR A 229 -7.55 6.51 4.25
CA THR A 229 -7.61 7.96 4.39
C THR A 229 -6.61 8.61 3.44
N ILE A 230 -7.09 9.53 2.60
CA ILE A 230 -6.27 10.25 1.62
C ILE A 230 -6.34 11.73 1.97
N ILE A 231 -5.21 12.33 2.38
CA ILE A 231 -5.16 13.73 2.83
C ILE A 231 -5.41 14.69 1.67
N ASP A 232 -4.70 14.54 0.56
CA ASP A 232 -4.95 15.26 -0.70
C ASP A 232 -5.50 14.26 -1.72
N ALA A 233 -6.83 14.09 -1.73
CA ALA A 233 -7.52 13.24 -2.70
C ALA A 233 -7.80 14.06 -3.96
N HIS A 234 -7.16 13.71 -5.09
CA HIS A 234 -7.21 14.55 -6.27
C HIS A 234 -7.46 13.79 -7.57
N ILE A 235 -8.03 14.50 -8.52
CA ILE A 235 -8.26 14.09 -9.91
C ILE A 235 -7.54 15.09 -10.81
N TYR A 236 -6.66 14.62 -11.69
CA TYR A 236 -6.06 15.44 -12.73
C TYR A 236 -7.10 15.89 -13.76
N GLU A 237 -7.02 17.12 -14.28
CA GLU A 237 -8.01 17.65 -15.21
C GLU A 237 -8.17 16.79 -16.47
N ASN A 238 -7.09 16.20 -16.99
CA ASN A 238 -7.12 15.29 -18.12
C ASN A 238 -7.73 13.91 -17.81
N HIS A 239 -8.02 13.61 -16.53
CA HIS A 239 -8.69 12.37 -16.12
C HIS A 239 -10.20 12.52 -15.93
N ILE A 240 -10.73 13.74 -15.89
CA ILE A 240 -12.13 14.04 -15.54
C ILE A 240 -13.10 13.29 -16.44
N GLU A 241 -12.93 13.37 -17.77
CA GLU A 241 -13.88 12.74 -18.71
C GLU A 241 -13.86 11.21 -18.61
N GLY A 242 -12.68 10.60 -18.44
CA GLY A 242 -12.57 9.16 -18.22
C GLY A 242 -13.22 8.71 -16.93
N LEU A 243 -13.13 9.50 -15.85
CA LEU A 243 -13.78 9.19 -14.58
C LEU A 243 -15.30 9.41 -14.64
N LYS A 244 -15.79 10.42 -15.38
CA LYS A 244 -17.23 10.57 -15.67
C LYS A 244 -17.76 9.35 -16.43
N GLU A 245 -17.04 8.85 -17.44
CA GLU A 245 -17.38 7.61 -18.13
C GLU A 245 -17.41 6.44 -17.14
N GLN A 246 -16.40 6.31 -16.26
CA GLN A 246 -16.34 5.23 -15.27
C GLN A 246 -17.53 5.26 -14.30
N LEU A 247 -18.04 6.44 -13.94
CA LEU A 247 -19.24 6.59 -13.10
C LEU A 247 -20.53 6.09 -13.76
N THR A 248 -20.58 5.96 -15.08
CA THR A 248 -21.75 5.39 -15.79
C THR A 248 -21.79 3.87 -15.76
N ARG A 249 -20.72 3.22 -15.29
CA ARG A 249 -20.56 1.77 -15.32
C ARG A 249 -20.95 1.16 -13.98
N GLU A 250 -21.85 0.17 -14.00
CA GLU A 250 -22.22 -0.57 -12.79
C GLU A 250 -21.09 -1.52 -12.36
N PRO A 251 -20.73 -1.54 -11.06
CA PRO A 251 -19.77 -2.50 -10.54
C PRO A 251 -20.24 -3.94 -10.73
N LEU A 252 -19.33 -4.80 -11.21
CA LEU A 252 -19.54 -6.23 -11.30
C LEU A 252 -19.20 -6.91 -9.98
N LYS A 253 -19.40 -8.23 -9.91
CA LYS A 253 -19.04 -9.06 -8.75
C LYS A 253 -17.55 -8.93 -8.43
N LEU A 254 -17.21 -8.89 -7.14
CA LEU A 254 -15.82 -8.88 -6.71
C LEU A 254 -15.13 -10.20 -7.07
N ALA A 255 -13.87 -10.08 -7.45
CA ALA A 255 -12.99 -11.22 -7.67
C ALA A 255 -12.66 -11.94 -6.35
N LYS A 256 -12.07 -13.13 -6.48
CA LYS A 256 -11.51 -13.88 -5.36
C LYS A 256 -9.99 -13.94 -5.50
N ILE A 257 -9.33 -14.05 -4.36
CA ILE A 257 -7.89 -14.32 -4.27
C ILE A 257 -7.72 -15.69 -3.65
N ASN A 258 -6.92 -16.52 -4.31
CA ASN A 258 -6.39 -17.74 -3.72
C ASN A 258 -4.90 -17.53 -3.41
N ILE A 259 -4.51 -17.82 -2.16
CA ILE A 259 -3.15 -17.73 -1.65
C ILE A 259 -2.70 -19.15 -1.31
N ALA A 260 -1.56 -19.60 -1.82
CA ALA A 260 -1.02 -20.93 -1.53
C ALA A 260 -0.79 -21.12 -0.03
N ASP A 261 -0.81 -22.38 0.40
CA ASP A 261 -0.57 -22.74 1.80
C ASP A 261 0.94 -22.86 2.06
N LYS A 262 1.60 -21.70 2.16
CA LYS A 262 3.03 -21.54 2.42
C LYS A 262 3.25 -20.42 3.45
N PRO A 263 4.36 -20.44 4.20
CA PRO A 263 4.76 -19.35 5.06
C PRO A 263 4.83 -18.01 4.29
N PHE A 264 4.43 -16.92 4.93
CA PHE A 264 4.36 -15.59 4.31
C PHE A 264 5.65 -15.18 3.58
N ASN A 265 6.81 -15.41 4.20
CA ASN A 265 8.11 -15.04 3.62
C ASN A 265 8.57 -16.00 2.49
N GLU A 266 7.88 -17.09 2.24
CA GLU A 266 8.15 -18.04 1.15
C GLU A 266 7.18 -17.88 -0.02
N LEU A 267 6.15 -17.04 0.14
CA LEU A 267 5.21 -16.73 -0.94
C LEU A 267 5.91 -16.02 -2.09
N THR A 268 5.58 -16.44 -3.30
CA THR A 268 6.05 -15.87 -4.56
C THR A 268 4.89 -15.39 -5.41
N PHE A 269 5.20 -14.76 -6.53
CA PHE A 269 4.18 -14.30 -7.50
C PHE A 269 3.24 -15.43 -7.93
N GLU A 270 3.77 -16.64 -8.15
CA GLU A 270 3.03 -17.81 -8.61
C GLU A 270 2.09 -18.40 -7.56
N ASP A 271 2.27 -18.04 -6.30
CA ASP A 271 1.47 -18.53 -5.17
C ASP A 271 0.17 -17.74 -4.96
N ILE A 272 -0.02 -16.66 -5.72
CA ILE A 272 -1.21 -15.79 -5.65
C ILE A 272 -1.97 -15.85 -6.96
N THR A 273 -3.21 -16.32 -6.92
CA THR A 273 -4.06 -16.37 -8.12
C THR A 273 -5.34 -15.55 -7.95
N LEU A 274 -5.68 -14.83 -9.03
CA LEU A 274 -6.91 -14.07 -9.15
C LEU A 274 -7.96 -14.93 -9.86
N GLU A 275 -9.10 -15.12 -9.22
CA GLU A 275 -10.20 -15.94 -9.73
C GLU A 275 -11.46 -15.09 -9.92
N ASP A 276 -12.30 -15.48 -10.88
CA ASP A 276 -13.62 -14.87 -11.16
C ASP A 276 -13.54 -13.35 -11.45
N TYR A 277 -12.42 -12.84 -11.99
CA TYR A 277 -12.29 -11.41 -12.29
C TYR A 277 -12.91 -11.08 -13.65
N GLU A 278 -14.01 -10.34 -13.61
CA GLU A 278 -14.63 -9.71 -14.77
C GLU A 278 -14.60 -8.19 -14.62
N SER A 279 -14.43 -7.47 -15.70
CA SER A 279 -14.40 -6.02 -15.68
C SER A 279 -14.94 -5.40 -16.96
N HIS A 280 -15.40 -4.17 -16.85
CA HIS A 280 -15.62 -3.30 -18.00
C HIS A 280 -14.30 -3.04 -18.75
N PRO A 281 -14.36 -2.60 -20.02
CA PRO A 281 -13.17 -2.29 -20.80
C PRO A 281 -12.25 -1.27 -20.15
N VAL A 282 -10.99 -1.24 -20.59
CA VAL A 282 -9.99 -0.26 -20.17
C VAL A 282 -10.47 1.17 -20.40
N ILE A 283 -10.27 2.04 -19.41
CA ILE A 283 -10.22 3.48 -19.60
C ILE A 283 -8.76 3.90 -19.47
N LYS A 284 -8.22 4.56 -20.49
CA LYS A 284 -6.84 5.03 -20.48
C LYS A 284 -6.75 6.36 -19.76
N PHE A 285 -5.82 6.47 -18.83
CA PHE A 285 -5.44 7.70 -18.18
C PHE A 285 -3.95 7.95 -18.42
N GLU A 286 -3.58 9.18 -18.73
CA GLU A 286 -2.19 9.58 -18.91
C GLU A 286 -1.53 9.83 -17.55
N VAL A 287 -0.30 9.37 -17.38
CA VAL A 287 0.47 9.63 -16.14
C VAL A 287 0.97 11.06 -16.16
N ALA A 288 0.63 11.85 -15.13
CA ALA A 288 1.20 13.16 -14.92
C ALA A 288 2.49 13.03 -14.09
N VAL A 289 3.64 13.44 -14.66
CA VAL A 289 4.99 13.33 -14.07
C VAL A 289 5.68 14.69 -13.97
#